data_383961c152c6267000b4ca800944080b
#
_entry.id   383961c152c6267000b4ca800944080b
#
_cell.length_a   1.000
_cell.length_b   1.000
_cell.length_c   1.000
_cell.angle_alpha   90.00
_cell.angle_beta   90.00
_cell.angle_gamma   90.00
#
_symmetry.space_group_name_H-M   'P 1'
#
loop_
_entity.id
_entity.type
_entity.pdbx_description
1 polymer ?
#
loop_
_entity_poly.entity_id
_entity_poly.type
_entity_poly.pdbx_seq_one_letter_code
_entity_poly.pdbx_strand_id
1 'polypeptide(L)'
;MNILAIKSSGDHTSISVILNEEINTFSMSHERKERPDWDLYLSNIGHKKTFILKDIDLFAFANSQHSYTATRTIATFMKGIAVGIDKPLIVITDKGEAFDAGEVAKEAKQNFLDSGSDHKKFDPNLANPTYHETNFKKLDE
;
A
#
# COMPACT_ATOMS: atom_id res chain seq x y z
N MET A 1 -2.02 -7.28 15.40
CA MET A 1 -1.82 -7.47 13.95
C MET A 1 -0.90 -6.36 13.43
N ASN A 2 0.15 -6.74 12.74
CA ASN A 2 1.11 -5.80 12.17
C ASN A 2 0.78 -5.54 10.70
N ILE A 3 0.75 -4.26 10.31
CA ILE A 3 0.28 -3.86 8.97
C ILE A 3 1.29 -2.91 8.33
N LEU A 4 1.61 -3.15 7.06
CA LEU A 4 2.44 -2.24 6.26
C LEU A 4 1.60 -1.71 5.10
N ALA A 5 1.58 -0.38 4.93
CA ALA A 5 0.81 0.26 3.88
C ALA A 5 1.62 1.33 3.16
N ILE A 6 1.35 1.50 1.88
CA ILE A 6 1.98 2.51 1.03
C ILE A 6 0.93 3.23 0.19
N LYS A 7 1.12 4.53 0.02
CA LYS A 7 0.32 5.35 -0.89
C LYS A 7 1.22 6.31 -1.64
N SER A 8 0.95 6.51 -2.93
CA SER A 8 1.62 7.54 -3.72
C SER A 8 0.65 8.25 -4.64
N SER A 9 0.77 9.56 -4.71
CA SER A 9 0.07 10.39 -5.68
C SER A 9 0.94 10.72 -6.91
N GLY A 10 2.15 10.14 -6.99
CA GLY A 10 3.09 10.36 -8.09
C GLY A 10 4.21 11.32 -7.74
N ASP A 11 3.93 12.37 -6.99
CA ASP A 11 4.89 13.37 -6.52
C ASP A 11 4.99 13.42 -4.99
N HIS A 12 4.21 12.62 -4.31
CA HIS A 12 4.22 12.49 -2.85
C HIS A 12 3.93 11.05 -2.48
N THR A 13 4.83 10.43 -1.73
CA THR A 13 4.70 9.03 -1.31
C THR A 13 4.76 8.93 0.20
N SER A 14 3.87 8.15 0.78
CA SER A 14 3.87 7.85 2.20
C SER A 14 3.91 6.35 2.42
N ILE A 15 4.56 5.95 3.51
CA ILE A 15 4.61 4.57 3.98
C ILE A 15 4.29 4.56 5.47
N SER A 16 3.58 3.55 5.92
CA SER A 16 3.20 3.43 7.31
C SER A 16 3.27 1.99 7.78
N VAL A 17 3.65 1.80 9.03
CA VAL A 17 3.59 0.50 9.68
C VAL A 17 2.81 0.63 10.99
N ILE A 18 1.94 -0.34 11.24
CA ILE A 18 1.28 -0.51 12.54
C ILE A 18 1.91 -1.73 13.21
N LEU A 19 2.53 -1.49 14.37
CA LEU A 19 3.14 -2.54 15.19
C LEU A 19 2.52 -2.46 16.58
N ASN A 20 1.81 -3.51 17.00
CA ASN A 20 1.18 -3.54 18.32
C ASN A 20 0.36 -2.27 18.60
N GLU A 21 -0.45 -1.85 17.61
CA GLU A 21 -1.32 -0.68 17.64
C GLU A 21 -0.61 0.67 17.55
N GLU A 22 0.71 0.70 17.57
CA GLU A 22 1.48 1.93 17.33
C GLU A 22 1.71 2.15 15.85
N ILE A 23 1.51 3.39 15.39
CA ILE A 23 1.63 3.76 13.98
C ILE A 23 2.86 4.63 13.79
N ASN A 24 3.71 4.25 12.84
CA ASN A 24 4.81 5.08 12.36
C ASN A 24 4.62 5.35 10.88
N THR A 25 4.66 6.61 10.48
CA THR A 25 4.46 7.03 9.09
C THR A 25 5.63 7.91 8.65
N PHE A 26 6.08 7.68 7.43
CA PHE A 26 7.08 8.51 6.77
C PHE A 26 6.54 8.96 5.42
N SER A 27 6.69 10.23 5.10
CA SER A 27 6.22 10.81 3.85
C SER A 27 7.32 11.63 3.20
N MET A 28 7.31 11.68 1.88
CA MET A 28 8.30 12.42 1.12
C MET A 28 7.70 12.95 -0.18
N SER A 29 7.97 14.21 -0.49
CA SER A 29 7.67 14.78 -1.81
C SER A 29 8.85 14.51 -2.73
N HIS A 30 8.56 14.25 -4.01
CA HIS A 30 9.57 13.92 -5.01
C HIS A 30 9.06 14.25 -6.41
N GLU A 31 9.91 14.15 -7.40
CA GLU A 31 9.48 14.31 -8.79
C GLU A 31 8.69 13.08 -9.25
N ARG A 32 7.72 13.30 -10.16
CA ARG A 32 6.82 12.23 -10.61
C ARG A 32 7.54 11.05 -11.26
N LYS A 33 8.65 11.30 -11.96
CA LYS A 33 9.40 10.26 -12.66
C LYS A 33 10.45 9.58 -11.78
N GLU A 34 10.62 10.05 -10.56
CA GLU A 34 11.60 9.52 -9.63
C GLU A 34 11.15 8.16 -9.11
N ARG A 35 12.03 7.18 -9.18
CA ARG A 35 11.74 5.87 -8.59
C ARG A 35 11.87 5.96 -7.08
N PRO A 36 10.88 5.47 -6.31
CA PRO A 36 11.00 5.45 -4.86
C PRO A 36 12.18 4.58 -4.41
N ASP A 37 12.95 5.10 -3.46
CA ASP A 37 13.96 4.31 -2.76
C ASP A 37 13.27 3.59 -1.59
N TRP A 38 12.80 2.39 -1.85
CA TRP A 38 12.03 1.64 -0.85
C TRP A 38 12.82 1.34 0.41
N ASP A 39 14.13 1.16 0.31
CA ASP A 39 14.97 0.96 1.49
C ASP A 39 14.97 2.18 2.39
N LEU A 40 15.00 3.39 1.80
CA LEU A 40 14.91 4.64 2.54
C LEU A 40 13.55 4.75 3.25
N TYR A 41 12.45 4.49 2.54
CA TYR A 41 11.11 4.54 3.12
C TYR A 41 10.95 3.56 4.27
N LEU A 42 11.35 2.31 4.06
CA LEU A 42 11.25 1.26 5.06
C LEU A 42 12.11 1.56 6.29
N SER A 43 13.35 2.02 6.10
CA SER A 43 14.23 2.32 7.22
C SER A 43 13.71 3.46 8.10
N ASN A 44 13.01 4.43 7.50
CA ASN A 44 12.44 5.56 8.23
C ASN A 44 11.23 5.18 9.09
N ILE A 45 10.64 4.02 8.90
CA ILE A 45 9.57 3.51 9.76
C ILE A 45 10.02 2.36 10.66
N GLY A 46 11.31 2.07 10.69
CA GLY A 46 11.90 1.12 11.64
C GLY A 46 12.24 -0.26 11.08
N HIS A 47 12.22 -0.44 9.77
CA HIS A 47 12.60 -1.72 9.15
C HIS A 47 14.05 -2.10 9.53
N LYS A 48 14.24 -3.35 9.94
CA LYS A 48 15.49 -3.93 10.43
C LYS A 48 15.93 -3.40 11.80
N LYS A 49 15.13 -2.55 12.44
CA LYS A 49 15.39 -2.07 13.82
C LYS A 49 14.27 -2.52 14.75
N THR A 50 13.02 -2.23 14.41
CA THR A 50 11.85 -2.56 15.22
C THR A 50 11.03 -3.70 14.63
N PHE A 51 11.18 -3.98 13.34
CA PHE A 51 10.49 -5.08 12.67
C PHE A 51 11.26 -5.53 11.42
N ILE A 52 10.93 -6.72 10.94
CA ILE A 52 11.32 -7.21 9.61
C ILE A 52 10.05 -7.52 8.82
N LEU A 53 10.16 -7.65 7.51
CA LEU A 53 8.97 -7.84 6.66
C LEU A 53 8.17 -9.10 7.04
N LYS A 54 8.81 -10.13 7.53
CA LYS A 54 8.14 -11.36 7.98
C LYS A 54 7.23 -11.13 9.19
N ASP A 55 7.45 -10.06 9.94
CA ASP A 55 6.62 -9.73 11.10
C ASP A 55 5.27 -9.12 10.70
N ILE A 56 5.14 -8.73 9.43
CA ILE A 56 3.91 -8.09 8.92
C ILE A 56 2.87 -9.15 8.60
N ASP A 57 1.66 -8.93 9.11
CA ASP A 57 0.53 -9.84 8.92
C ASP A 57 -0.36 -9.47 7.74
N LEU A 58 -0.38 -8.18 7.39
CA LEU A 58 -1.25 -7.65 6.35
C LEU A 58 -0.55 -6.52 5.61
N PHE A 59 -0.59 -6.58 4.29
CA PHE A 59 -0.08 -5.51 3.43
C PHE A 59 -1.23 -4.77 2.78
N ALA A 60 -1.04 -3.48 2.49
CA ALA A 60 -2.06 -2.67 1.84
C ALA A 60 -1.43 -1.58 0.98
N PHE A 61 -2.11 -1.21 -0.08
CA PHE A 61 -1.76 0.00 -0.83
C PHE A 61 -3.02 0.72 -1.28
N ALA A 62 -2.89 2.03 -1.51
CA ALA A 62 -4.00 2.83 -2.00
C ALA A 62 -4.02 2.81 -3.53
N ASN A 63 -5.22 2.66 -4.08
CA ASN A 63 -5.46 2.74 -5.51
C ASN A 63 -5.78 4.19 -5.87
N SER A 64 -4.77 4.95 -6.32
CA SER A 64 -4.95 6.35 -6.69
C SER A 64 -5.41 6.47 -8.13
N GLN A 65 -6.55 7.11 -8.34
CA GLN A 65 -7.12 7.31 -9.67
C GLN A 65 -6.34 8.33 -10.52
N HIS A 66 -5.56 9.19 -9.87
CA HIS A 66 -4.83 10.26 -10.54
C HIS A 66 -3.36 9.96 -10.77
N SER A 67 -2.86 8.82 -10.31
CA SER A 67 -1.44 8.44 -10.38
C SER A 67 -1.29 6.99 -10.81
N TYR A 68 -1.63 6.75 -12.03
CA TYR A 68 -1.61 5.44 -12.67
C TYR A 68 -0.27 4.72 -12.54
N THR A 69 0.82 5.40 -12.95
CA THR A 69 2.17 4.82 -12.91
C THR A 69 2.63 4.56 -11.48
N ALA A 70 2.38 5.51 -10.58
CA ALA A 70 2.75 5.37 -9.17
C ALA A 70 2.00 4.21 -8.51
N THR A 71 0.71 4.07 -8.78
CA THR A 71 -0.09 2.98 -8.26
C THR A 71 0.44 1.62 -8.74
N ARG A 72 0.79 1.51 -10.01
CA ARG A 72 1.36 0.26 -10.56
C ARG A 72 2.70 -0.08 -9.93
N THR A 73 3.56 0.91 -9.72
CA THR A 73 4.85 0.73 -9.09
C THR A 73 4.70 0.18 -7.67
N ILE A 74 3.81 0.78 -6.89
CA ILE A 74 3.52 0.33 -5.53
C ILE A 74 2.91 -1.07 -5.54
N ALA A 75 1.95 -1.32 -6.41
CA ALA A 75 1.29 -2.63 -6.49
C ALA A 75 2.31 -3.73 -6.79
N THR A 76 3.23 -3.49 -7.71
CA THR A 76 4.27 -4.44 -8.06
C THR A 76 5.18 -4.74 -6.87
N PHE A 77 5.62 -3.69 -6.16
CA PHE A 77 6.47 -3.82 -4.98
C PHE A 77 5.77 -4.60 -3.86
N MET A 78 4.57 -4.19 -3.49
CA MET A 78 3.81 -4.80 -2.38
C MET A 78 3.40 -6.23 -2.70
N LYS A 79 2.98 -6.47 -3.93
CA LYS A 79 2.59 -7.81 -4.38
C LYS A 79 3.77 -8.77 -4.33
N GLY A 80 4.96 -8.31 -4.77
CA GLY A 80 6.17 -9.12 -4.71
C GLY A 80 6.50 -9.56 -3.29
N ILE A 81 6.41 -8.65 -2.33
CA ILE A 81 6.68 -8.98 -0.92
C ILE A 81 5.59 -9.91 -0.37
N ALA A 82 4.33 -9.56 -0.54
CA ALA A 82 3.22 -10.32 0.05
C ALA A 82 3.15 -11.74 -0.49
N VAL A 83 3.38 -11.93 -1.78
CA VAL A 83 3.46 -13.28 -2.39
C VAL A 83 4.66 -14.03 -1.82
N GLY A 84 5.81 -13.36 -1.74
CA GLY A 84 7.05 -14.00 -1.27
C GLY A 84 6.99 -14.53 0.16
N ILE A 85 6.23 -13.88 1.04
CA ILE A 85 6.08 -14.32 2.44
C ILE A 85 4.70 -14.89 2.76
N ASP A 86 3.86 -15.06 1.74
CA ASP A 86 2.52 -15.66 1.83
C ASP A 86 1.61 -14.92 2.84
N LYS A 87 1.43 -13.63 2.61
CA LYS A 87 0.57 -12.77 3.45
C LYS A 87 -0.49 -12.08 2.61
N PRO A 88 -1.65 -11.74 3.20
CA PRO A 88 -2.71 -11.05 2.47
C PRO A 88 -2.32 -9.63 2.10
N LEU A 89 -2.89 -9.16 0.99
CA LEU A 89 -2.69 -7.80 0.47
C LEU A 89 -4.05 -7.21 0.12
N ILE A 90 -4.36 -6.05 0.68
CA ILE A 90 -5.62 -5.34 0.46
C ILE A 90 -5.38 -4.09 -0.37
N VAL A 91 -6.24 -3.88 -1.36
CA VAL A 91 -6.25 -2.65 -2.16
C VAL A 91 -7.31 -1.72 -1.57
N ILE A 92 -6.91 -0.52 -1.20
CA ILE A 92 -7.78 0.49 -0.57
C ILE A 92 -8.02 1.63 -1.57
N THR A 93 -9.26 2.12 -1.62
CA THR A 93 -9.59 3.27 -2.46
C THR A 93 -9.00 4.54 -1.86
N ASP A 94 -8.27 5.31 -2.66
CA ASP A 94 -7.69 6.59 -2.25
C ASP A 94 -8.81 7.62 -2.03
N LYS A 95 -8.78 8.30 -0.88
CA LYS A 95 -9.79 9.27 -0.47
C LYS A 95 -9.29 10.72 -0.48
N GLY A 96 -8.15 10.99 -1.09
CA GLY A 96 -7.62 12.34 -1.23
C GLY A 96 -6.28 12.56 -0.53
N GLU A 97 -5.80 13.80 -0.56
CA GLU A 97 -4.46 14.13 -0.04
C GLU A 97 -4.29 13.89 1.46
N ALA A 98 -5.33 14.14 2.23
CA ALA A 98 -5.29 13.92 3.69
C ALA A 98 -5.29 12.44 4.08
N PHE A 99 -5.59 11.56 3.12
CA PHE A 99 -5.66 10.12 3.34
C PHE A 99 -4.27 9.53 3.09
N ASP A 100 -3.40 9.55 4.09
CA ASP A 100 -2.03 9.05 3.97
C ASP A 100 -1.92 7.54 4.18
N ALA A 101 -0.69 7.01 4.16
CA ALA A 101 -0.46 5.57 4.34
C ALA A 101 -0.94 5.07 5.72
N GLY A 102 -0.90 5.92 6.74
CA GLY A 102 -1.44 5.58 8.06
C GLY A 102 -2.93 5.33 8.00
N GLU A 103 -3.67 6.17 7.29
CA GLU A 103 -5.11 5.98 7.07
C GLU A 103 -5.40 4.75 6.22
N VAL A 104 -4.57 4.49 5.21
CA VAL A 104 -4.67 3.27 4.40
C VAL A 104 -4.52 2.04 5.28
N ALA A 105 -3.53 2.03 6.17
CA ALA A 105 -3.29 0.91 7.08
C ALA A 105 -4.46 0.67 8.02
N LYS A 106 -5.05 1.74 8.57
CA LYS A 106 -6.22 1.64 9.47
C LYS A 106 -7.43 1.06 8.75
N GLU A 107 -7.70 1.53 7.55
CA GLU A 107 -8.84 1.04 6.77
C GLU A 107 -8.62 -0.41 6.33
N ALA A 108 -7.39 -0.77 5.95
CA ALA A 108 -7.06 -2.15 5.61
C ALA A 108 -7.28 -3.09 6.79
N LYS A 109 -6.88 -2.67 7.99
CA LYS A 109 -7.12 -3.44 9.22
C LYS A 109 -8.62 -3.69 9.41
N GLN A 110 -9.43 -2.63 9.29
CA GLN A 110 -10.87 -2.73 9.48
C GLN A 110 -11.50 -3.65 8.45
N ASN A 111 -11.14 -3.49 7.17
CA ASN A 111 -11.67 -4.32 6.09
C ASN A 111 -11.30 -5.79 6.28
N PHE A 112 -10.08 -6.06 6.71
CA PHE A 112 -9.62 -7.42 6.95
C PHE A 112 -10.40 -8.07 8.09
N LEU A 113 -10.58 -7.36 9.21
CA LEU A 113 -11.35 -7.85 10.36
C LEU A 113 -12.82 -8.05 9.98
N ASP A 114 -13.40 -7.13 9.22
CA ASP A 114 -14.80 -7.23 8.79
C ASP A 114 -15.05 -8.43 7.88
N SER A 115 -14.02 -8.88 7.15
CA SER A 115 -14.11 -10.09 6.32
C SER A 115 -14.01 -11.39 7.12
N GLY A 116 -13.81 -11.31 8.44
CA GLY A 116 -13.52 -12.48 9.27
C GLY A 116 -12.07 -12.94 9.16
N SER A 117 -11.16 -12.02 8.84
CA SER A 117 -9.73 -12.30 8.63
C SER A 117 -9.48 -13.34 7.54
N ASP A 118 -10.20 -13.17 6.43
CA ASP A 118 -10.17 -14.12 5.31
C ASP A 118 -8.94 -13.91 4.41
N HIS A 119 -7.91 -14.72 4.63
CA HIS A 119 -6.68 -14.68 3.83
C HIS A 119 -6.93 -14.99 2.34
N LYS A 120 -7.89 -15.84 2.04
CA LYS A 120 -8.18 -16.23 0.65
C LYS A 120 -8.81 -15.09 -0.14
N LYS A 121 -9.66 -14.32 0.51
CA LYS A 121 -10.29 -13.15 -0.10
C LYS A 121 -9.25 -12.10 -0.51
N PHE A 122 -8.15 -12.01 0.24
CA PHE A 122 -7.09 -11.03 0.02
C PHE A 122 -5.79 -11.69 -0.42
N ASP A 123 -5.90 -12.70 -1.28
CA ASP A 123 -4.74 -13.33 -1.92
C ASP A 123 -3.96 -12.26 -2.69
N PRO A 124 -2.65 -12.07 -2.42
CA PRO A 124 -1.86 -11.04 -3.09
C PRO A 124 -1.81 -11.20 -4.61
N ASN A 125 -1.96 -12.40 -5.13
CA ASN A 125 -2.02 -12.62 -6.57
C ASN A 125 -3.24 -11.97 -7.23
N LEU A 126 -4.30 -11.71 -6.43
CA LEU A 126 -5.53 -11.08 -6.89
C LEU A 126 -5.55 -9.57 -6.64
N ALA A 127 -4.56 -9.04 -5.95
CA ALA A 127 -4.48 -7.62 -5.60
C ALA A 127 -3.92 -6.82 -6.77
N ASN A 128 -4.80 -6.32 -7.61
CA ASN A 128 -4.43 -5.53 -8.78
C ASN A 128 -4.98 -4.10 -8.67
N PRO A 129 -4.26 -3.11 -9.20
CA PRO A 129 -4.80 -1.76 -9.27
C PRO A 129 -6.08 -1.76 -10.10
N THR A 130 -7.06 -0.98 -9.65
CA THR A 130 -8.31 -0.78 -10.39
C THR A 130 -8.27 0.61 -11.01
N TYR A 131 -8.52 0.69 -12.30
CA TYR A 131 -8.50 1.97 -13.00
C TYR A 131 -9.92 2.44 -13.25
N HIS A 132 -10.09 3.75 -13.31
CA HIS A 132 -11.40 4.32 -13.55
C HIS A 132 -11.89 3.91 -14.95
N GLU A 133 -13.06 3.29 -15.01
CA GLU A 133 -13.61 2.72 -16.23
C GLU A 133 -13.72 3.76 -17.36
N THR A 134 -14.06 4.99 -17.02
CA THR A 134 -14.17 6.09 -17.97
C THR A 134 -12.86 6.35 -18.72
N ASN A 135 -11.72 6.14 -18.08
CA ASN A 135 -10.40 6.33 -18.70
C ASN A 135 -10.13 5.29 -19.77
N PHE A 136 -10.56 4.06 -19.56
CA PHE A 136 -10.43 3.00 -20.55
C PHE A 136 -11.28 3.26 -21.78
N LYS A 137 -12.50 3.72 -21.60
CA LYS A 137 -13.39 4.05 -22.71
C LYS A 137 -12.82 5.16 -23.59
N LYS A 138 -12.17 6.15 -23.01
CA LYS A 138 -11.51 7.22 -23.75
C LYS A 138 -10.31 6.73 -24.57
N LEU A 139 -9.61 5.72 -24.08
CA LEU A 139 -8.46 5.16 -24.79
C LEU A 139 -8.90 4.28 -25.95
N ASP A 140 -10.05 3.66 -25.85
CA ASP A 140 -10.60 2.77 -26.87
C ASP A 140 -11.32 3.54 -28.00
N GLU A 141 -11.68 4.76 -27.76
CA GLU A 141 -12.29 5.65 -28.75
C GLU A 141 -11.22 6.35 -29.59
#